data_70b4b9114ae507524aac8c7a3a5a89dc
#
_entry.id   70b4b9114ae507524aac8c7a3a5a89dc
#
_cell.length_a   1.000
_cell.length_b   1.000
_cell.length_c   1.000
_cell.angle_alpha   90.00
_cell.angle_beta   90.00
_cell.angle_gamma   90.00
#
_symmetry.space_group_name_H-M   'P 1'
#
loop_
_entity.id
_entity.type
_entity.pdbx_description
1 polymer ?
#
loop_
_entity_poly.entity_id
_entity_poly.type
_entity_poly.pdbx_seq_one_letter_code
_entity_poly.pdbx_strand_id
1 'polypeptide(L)' 'MKYLNTRTVKTNTEALVGKSARVIADINNLKGEGQVVINGLEWTARSSDDTIIFRTGDVVTVVGIEGVKLIVEGQKKGD' A
#
# COMPACT_ATOMS: atom_id res chain seq x y z
N MET A 1 -21.68 18.58 -9.00
CA MET A 1 -21.37 18.55 -9.14
C MET A 1 -21.13 18.48 -8.80
N LYS A 2 -21.16 18.20 -8.85
CA LYS A 2 -20.78 18.01 -8.84
C LYS A 2 -20.31 17.80 -8.55
N TYR A 3 -20.29 17.31 -8.62
CA TYR A 3 -19.55 17.09 -8.67
C TYR A 3 -19.15 16.87 -8.33
N LEU A 4 -19.32 16.75 -8.50
CA LEU A 4 -18.73 16.52 -8.43
C LEU A 4 -18.24 16.26 -7.98
N ASN A 5 -18.32 16.07 -8.05
CA ASN A 5 -17.67 15.77 -7.75
C ASN A 5 -17.23 15.47 -7.30
N THR A 6 -17.28 15.34 -7.40
CA THR A 6 -16.71 15.02 -7.09
C THR A 6 -16.20 14.63 -6.56
N ARG A 7 -16.12 14.50 -6.85
CA ARG A 7 -15.63 14.04 -6.36
C ARG A 7 -15.17 13.58 -5.89
N THR A 8 -15.22 13.36 -6.11
CA THR A 8 -14.77 12.89 -5.55
C THR A 8 -14.29 12.26 -5.47
N VAL A 9 -14.58 12.10 -5.94
CA VAL A 9 -14.02 11.38 -5.76
C VAL A 9 -13.01 11.25 -5.50
N LYS A 10 -13.09 11.39 -5.51
CA LYS A 10 -11.94 11.44 -5.26
C LYS A 10 -11.43 10.32 -4.63
N THR A 11 -10.44 9.88 -5.06
CA THR A 11 -9.86 8.76 -4.37
C THR A 11 -9.40 9.21 -3.00
N ASN A 12 -10.00 8.65 -2.01
CA ASN A 12 -9.58 8.96 -0.65
C ASN A 12 -8.52 7.96 -0.26
N THR A 13 -7.27 8.26 -0.60
CA THR A 13 -6.20 7.32 -0.32
C THR A 13 -5.96 7.16 1.17
N GLU A 14 -6.32 8.15 1.96
CA GLU A 14 -6.17 8.03 3.41
C GLU A 14 -7.02 6.91 3.98
N ALA A 15 -8.08 6.55 3.29
CA ALA A 15 -8.91 5.44 3.74
C ALA A 15 -8.19 4.11 3.63
N LEU A 16 -7.09 4.06 2.92
CA LEU A 16 -6.32 2.82 2.79
C LEU A 16 -5.44 2.55 3.99
N VAL A 17 -5.12 3.58 4.77
CA VAL A 17 -4.28 3.39 5.94
C VAL A 17 -5.00 2.47 6.92
N GLY A 18 -4.30 1.45 7.38
CA GLY A 18 -4.85 0.45 8.27
C GLY A 18 -5.40 -0.77 7.56
N LYS A 19 -5.47 -0.73 6.23
CA LYS A 19 -5.99 -1.86 5.50
C LYS A 19 -4.89 -2.85 5.17
N SER A 20 -5.30 -4.10 4.99
CA SER A 20 -4.37 -5.14 4.58
C SER A 20 -4.22 -5.11 3.08
N ALA A 21 -3.02 -5.41 2.62
CA ALA A 21 -2.73 -5.46 1.20
C ALA A 21 -1.92 -6.71 0.92
N ARG A 22 -2.08 -7.23 -0.29
CA ARG A 22 -1.29 -8.40 -0.70
C ARG A 22 -0.19 -7.95 -1.63
N VAL A 23 1.01 -8.41 -1.37
CA VAL A 23 2.16 -8.07 -2.19
C VAL A 23 2.09 -8.85 -3.50
N ILE A 24 2.11 -8.14 -4.62
CA ILE A 24 2.08 -8.77 -5.94
C ILE A 24 3.40 -8.61 -6.67
N ALA A 25 4.29 -7.76 -6.16
CA ALA A 25 5.65 -7.66 -6.66
C ALA A 25 6.52 -7.36 -5.46
N ASP A 26 7.62 -8.07 -5.33
CA ASP A 26 8.47 -7.93 -4.16
C ASP A 26 8.74 -6.47 -3.85
N ILE A 27 8.62 -6.12 -2.58
CA ILE A 27 8.84 -4.75 -2.12
C ILE A 27 10.27 -4.64 -1.63
N ASN A 28 11.04 -3.82 -2.33
CA ASN A 28 12.45 -3.62 -2.00
C ASN A 28 12.77 -2.14 -2.21
N ASN A 29 12.88 -1.41 -1.11
CA ASN A 29 13.08 0.04 -1.19
C ASN A 29 14.41 0.40 -1.83
N LEU A 30 15.42 -0.42 -1.62
CA LEU A 30 16.74 -0.12 -2.18
C LEU A 30 16.75 -0.23 -3.69
N LYS A 31 15.89 -1.09 -4.23
CA LYS A 31 15.75 -1.21 -5.68
C LYS A 31 14.65 -0.33 -6.22
N GLY A 32 13.89 0.31 -5.36
CA GLY A 32 12.79 1.15 -5.80
C GLY A 32 11.65 0.34 -6.39
N GLU A 33 11.38 -0.84 -5.84
CA GLU A 33 10.36 -1.76 -6.38
C GLU A 33 9.32 -2.07 -5.32
N GLY A 34 8.15 -2.42 -5.76
CA GLY A 34 7.14 -2.93 -4.87
C GLY A 34 5.73 -2.57 -5.32
N GLN A 35 4.84 -3.55 -5.30
CA GLN A 35 3.44 -3.34 -5.63
C GLN A 35 2.58 -4.22 -4.77
N VAL A 36 1.41 -3.70 -4.44
CA VAL A 36 0.43 -4.44 -3.66
C VAL A 36 -0.93 -4.28 -4.33
N VAL A 37 -1.86 -5.14 -3.95
CA VAL A 37 -3.24 -5.03 -4.43
C VAL A 37 -4.15 -4.89 -3.23
N ILE A 38 -5.11 -3.97 -3.34
CA ILE A 38 -6.14 -3.78 -2.33
C ILE A 38 -7.46 -3.69 -3.08
N ASN A 39 -8.40 -4.58 -2.74
CA ASN A 39 -9.72 -4.59 -3.36
C ASN A 39 -9.64 -4.63 -4.88
N GLY A 40 -8.67 -5.39 -5.39
CA GLY A 40 -8.53 -5.55 -6.83
C GLY A 40 -7.79 -4.43 -7.54
N LEU A 41 -7.35 -3.41 -6.81
CA LEU A 41 -6.61 -2.31 -7.39
C LEU A 41 -5.15 -2.43 -7.02
N GLU A 42 -4.29 -2.20 -8.00
CA GLU A 42 -2.84 -2.29 -7.79
C GLU A 42 -2.27 -0.94 -7.42
N TRP A 43 -1.36 -0.96 -6.47
CA TRP A 43 -0.73 0.26 -5.97
C TRP A 43 0.77 0.05 -5.86
N THR A 44 1.53 1.11 -6.15
CA THR A 44 2.95 1.09 -5.84
C THR A 44 3.12 1.13 -4.34
N ALA A 45 4.04 0.34 -3.81
CA ALA A 45 4.23 0.26 -2.37
C ALA A 45 5.71 0.26 -2.03
N ARG A 46 5.98 0.71 -0.82
CA ARG A 46 7.33 0.68 -0.27
C ARG A 46 7.23 0.27 1.18
N SER A 47 8.30 -0.32 1.68
CA SER A 47 8.35 -0.72 3.08
C SER A 47 8.56 0.50 3.96
N SER A 48 8.00 0.47 5.16
CA SER A 48 8.25 1.50 6.14
C SER A 48 9.67 1.41 6.69
N ASP A 49 10.34 0.28 6.47
CA ASP A 49 11.70 0.06 6.92
C ASP A 49 12.52 -0.39 5.71
N ASP A 50 13.51 0.40 5.33
CA ASP A 50 14.30 0.12 4.15
C ASP A 50 15.06 -1.20 4.21
N THR A 51 15.22 -1.76 5.39
CA THR A 51 15.95 -3.01 5.55
C THR A 51 15.07 -4.24 5.39
N ILE A 52 13.76 -4.03 5.26
CA ILE A 52 12.82 -5.15 5.18
C ILE A 52 12.33 -5.30 3.76
N ILE A 53 12.39 -6.52 3.26
CA ILE A 53 11.91 -6.86 1.92
C ILE A 53 10.70 -7.76 2.09
N PHE A 54 9.62 -7.42 1.40
CA PHE A 54 8.43 -8.27 1.38
C PHE A 54 8.38 -9.01 0.06
N ARG A 55 7.96 -10.26 0.14
CA ARG A 55 7.91 -11.10 -1.05
C ARG A 55 6.50 -11.17 -1.59
N THR A 56 6.41 -11.44 -2.88
CA THR A 56 5.12 -11.64 -3.52
C THR A 56 4.34 -12.71 -2.76
N GLY A 57 3.09 -12.40 -2.46
CA GLY A 57 2.24 -13.30 -1.68
C GLY A 57 2.13 -12.92 -0.22
N ASP A 58 3.04 -12.09 0.27
CA ASP A 58 2.95 -11.65 1.65
C ASP A 58 1.76 -10.73 1.84
N VAL A 59 1.28 -10.67 3.08
CA VAL A 59 0.23 -9.73 3.44
C VAL A 59 0.84 -8.68 4.34
N VAL A 60 0.58 -7.42 4.02
CA VAL A 60 1.15 -6.30 4.75
C VAL A 60 0.04 -5.34 5.12
N THR A 61 0.33 -4.41 6.02
CA THR A 61 -0.62 -3.39 6.44
C THR A 61 -0.15 -2.04 5.95
N VAL A 62 -1.06 -1.27 5.39
CA VAL A 62 -0.76 0.09 4.96
C VAL A 62 -0.69 0.97 6.19
N VAL A 63 0.44 1.64 6.39
CA VAL A 63 0.63 2.51 7.54
C VAL A 63 0.75 3.98 7.16
N GLY A 64 0.85 4.27 5.86
CA GLY A 64 0.94 5.65 5.43
C GLY A 64 0.91 5.75 3.93
N ILE A 65 0.94 6.99 3.47
CA ILE A 65 0.92 7.27 2.03
C ILE A 65 1.93 8.38 1.80
N GLU A 66 2.75 8.18 0.77
CA GLU A 66 3.75 9.18 0.43
C GLU A 66 3.65 9.42 -1.06
N GLY A 67 3.07 10.56 -1.43
CA GLY A 67 2.82 10.84 -2.84
C GLY A 67 1.84 9.82 -3.39
N VAL A 68 2.28 9.06 -4.39
CA VAL A 68 1.43 8.04 -4.99
C VAL A 68 1.79 6.64 -4.50
N LYS A 69 2.64 6.54 -3.49
CA LYS A 69 3.07 5.25 -2.99
C LYS A 69 2.45 4.97 -1.63
N LEU A 70 2.11 3.73 -1.41
CA LEU A 70 1.64 3.30 -0.10
C LEU A 70 2.84 2.82 0.70
N ILE A 71 2.87 3.21 1.96
CA ILE A 71 3.92 2.75 2.86
C ILE A 71 3.32 1.63 3.69
N VAL A 72 3.98 0.50 3.71
CA VAL A 72 3.44 -0.69 4.35
C VAL A 72 4.43 -1.27 5.34
N GLU A 73 3.90 -2.05 6.27
CA GLU A 73 4.73 -2.81 7.19
C GLU A 73 4.16 -4.20 7.32
N GLY A 74 4.98 -5.10 7.83
CA GLY A 74 4.56 -6.49 7.98
C GLY A 74 3.46 -6.61 9.01
N GLN A 75 2.52 -7.51 8.76
CA GLN A 75 1.49 -7.79 9.74
C GLN A 75 2.06 -8.67 10.82
N LYS A 76 1.75 -8.33 12.04
CA LYS A 76 2.12 -9.18 13.13
C LYS A 76 1.11 -10.28 13.27
N LYS A 77 1.62 -11.46 13.40
CA LYS A 77 0.74 -12.53 13.74
C LYS A 77 0.35 -12.34 15.15
N GLY A 78 -0.83 -12.30 15.44
CA GLY A 78 -1.24 -12.02 16.79
C GLY A 78 -0.82 -13.08 17.77
N ASP A 79 0.38 -13.23 17.99
CA ASP A 79 0.76 -14.25 18.96
C ASP A 79 1.17 -13.73 20.27
#